data_53e8c12c8b1feca5e6a5a820467f95dd
#
_entry.id   53e8c12c8b1feca5e6a5a820467f95dd
#
_cell.length_a   1.000
_cell.length_b   1.000
_cell.length_c   1.000
_cell.angle_alpha   90.00
_cell.angle_beta   90.00
_cell.angle_gamma   90.00
#
_symmetry.space_group_name_H-M   'P 1'
#
loop_
_entity.id
_entity.type
_entity.pdbx_description
1 polymer ?
#
loop_
_entity_poly.entity_id
_entity_poly.type
_entity_poly.pdbx_seq_one_letter_code
_entity_poly.pdbx_strand_id
1 'polypeptide(L)'
;MTGKETYQGLGQLGQATGLPASPDEARLERVPNPHAGELYLTRFTAPEFTSICPVTGQPDFAHLVIDYAPGDWLVESKSLKLLLSSYRNHGAFHEDCTLDVAKRIAGLIEPTWLRIAGYWYPRGGIPIDVFWQTGPVPDGLWVPDTGVPPYRGRG
;
A
#
# COMPACT_ATOMS: atom_id res chain seq x y z
N MET A 1 -11.40 -5.05 -26.67
CA MET A 1 -11.48 -6.04 -25.59
C MET A 1 -12.72 -5.76 -24.75
N THR A 2 -13.58 -6.72 -24.58
CA THR A 2 -14.68 -6.60 -23.62
C THR A 2 -14.09 -6.71 -22.22
N GLY A 3 -14.64 -5.96 -21.25
CA GLY A 3 -14.08 -5.91 -19.88
C GLY A 3 -13.92 -7.28 -19.16
N LYS A 4 -14.52 -8.35 -19.69
CA LYS A 4 -14.37 -9.70 -19.14
C LYS A 4 -13.04 -10.39 -19.51
N GLU A 5 -12.47 -10.07 -20.65
CA GLU A 5 -11.18 -10.68 -21.09
C GLU A 5 -9.98 -10.08 -20.37
N THR A 6 -10.09 -8.82 -19.96
CA THR A 6 -9.03 -8.08 -19.26
C THR A 6 -8.72 -8.66 -17.86
N TYR A 7 -9.69 -9.35 -17.24
CA TYR A 7 -9.60 -9.85 -15.87
C TYR A 7 -9.48 -11.38 -15.79
N GLN A 8 -9.26 -12.04 -16.92
CA GLN A 8 -9.02 -13.50 -16.92
C GLN A 8 -7.71 -13.83 -16.19
N GLY A 9 -7.76 -14.78 -15.29
CA GLY A 9 -6.60 -15.23 -14.51
C GLY A 9 -6.43 -14.56 -13.15
N LEU A 10 -7.30 -13.59 -12.78
CA LEU A 10 -7.33 -13.06 -11.42
C LEU A 10 -8.03 -14.05 -10.50
N GLY A 11 -7.34 -14.49 -9.44
CA GLY A 11 -7.84 -15.49 -8.50
C GLY A 11 -8.75 -14.94 -7.41
N GLN A 12 -8.79 -13.62 -7.24
CA GLN A 12 -9.45 -12.98 -6.10
C GLN A 12 -10.64 -12.10 -6.50
N LEU A 13 -10.57 -11.46 -7.66
CA LEU A 13 -11.63 -10.58 -8.13
C LEU A 13 -12.94 -11.36 -8.35
N GLY A 14 -14.00 -10.91 -7.68
CA GLY A 14 -15.33 -11.53 -7.79
C GLY A 14 -15.47 -12.89 -7.07
N GLN A 15 -14.44 -13.35 -6.36
CA GLN A 15 -14.46 -14.59 -5.59
C GLN A 15 -14.61 -14.31 -4.08
N ALA A 16 -15.25 -15.26 -3.36
CA ALA A 16 -15.19 -15.28 -1.91
C ALA A 16 -13.80 -15.78 -1.50
N THR A 17 -12.98 -14.89 -0.91
CA THR A 17 -11.60 -15.20 -0.55
C THR A 17 -11.42 -15.03 0.96
N GLY A 18 -10.81 -16.02 1.61
CA GLY A 18 -10.39 -15.91 3.01
C GLY A 18 -9.30 -14.86 3.19
N LEU A 19 -9.16 -14.35 4.42
CA LEU A 19 -8.06 -13.45 4.76
C LEU A 19 -6.76 -14.26 4.86
N PRO A 20 -5.66 -13.83 4.19
CA PRO A 20 -4.35 -14.47 4.36
C PRO A 20 -3.88 -14.36 5.82
N ALA A 21 -3.23 -15.39 6.32
CA ALA A 21 -2.74 -15.40 7.70
C ALA A 21 -1.45 -14.59 7.87
N SER A 22 -0.70 -14.37 6.79
CA SER A 22 0.56 -13.61 6.78
C SER A 22 0.76 -12.90 5.43
N PRO A 23 1.65 -11.89 5.38
CA PRO A 23 2.01 -11.25 4.11
C PRO A 23 2.59 -12.21 3.07
N ASP A 24 3.27 -13.27 3.50
CA ASP A 24 3.85 -14.26 2.58
C ASP A 24 2.80 -15.16 1.93
N GLU A 25 1.65 -15.32 2.56
CA GLU A 25 0.49 -16.03 1.98
C GLU A 25 -0.39 -15.13 1.12
N ALA A 26 -0.26 -13.82 1.26
CA ALA A 26 -1.04 -12.85 0.52
C ALA A 26 -0.55 -12.75 -0.92
N ARG A 27 -1.48 -12.85 -1.87
CA ARG A 27 -1.19 -12.68 -3.29
C ARG A 27 -1.66 -11.31 -3.76
N LEU A 28 -0.72 -10.45 -4.10
CA LEU A 28 -1.01 -9.18 -4.76
C LEU A 28 -1.17 -9.42 -6.27
N GLU A 29 -2.19 -8.82 -6.88
CA GLU A 29 -2.52 -8.97 -8.29
C GLU A 29 -2.46 -7.62 -9.01
N ARG A 30 -2.26 -7.67 -10.32
CA ARG A 30 -2.21 -6.49 -11.20
C ARG A 30 -3.17 -6.65 -12.38
N VAL A 31 -3.62 -5.53 -12.90
CA VAL A 31 -4.46 -5.46 -14.11
C VAL A 31 -3.83 -4.51 -15.12
N PRO A 32 -4.07 -4.70 -16.42
CA PRO A 32 -3.57 -3.78 -17.43
C PRO A 32 -4.06 -2.35 -17.20
N ASN A 33 -3.17 -1.37 -17.39
CA ASN A 33 -3.53 0.03 -17.34
C ASN A 33 -4.20 0.47 -18.65
N PRO A 34 -5.49 0.84 -18.66
CA PRO A 34 -6.17 1.27 -19.88
C PRO A 34 -5.66 2.60 -20.43
N HIS A 35 -4.90 3.36 -19.63
CA HIS A 35 -4.28 4.64 -19.99
C HIS A 35 -2.75 4.56 -19.94
N ALA A 36 -2.17 3.41 -20.34
CA ALA A 36 -0.73 3.29 -20.45
C ALA A 36 -0.16 4.38 -21.37
N GLY A 37 0.93 5.01 -20.93
CA GLY A 37 1.55 6.14 -21.63
C GLY A 37 1.06 7.51 -21.14
N GLU A 38 -0.01 7.60 -20.39
CA GLU A 38 -0.41 8.84 -19.73
C GLU A 38 0.25 8.97 -18.35
N LEU A 39 0.64 10.20 -18.00
CA LEU A 39 1.21 10.50 -16.68
C LEU A 39 0.10 10.96 -15.73
N TYR A 40 -0.26 10.13 -14.77
CA TYR A 40 -1.24 10.45 -13.73
C TYR A 40 -0.92 9.74 -12.42
N LEU A 41 -1.56 10.16 -11.34
CA LEU A 41 -1.37 9.61 -10.01
C LEU A 41 -2.59 8.80 -9.57
N THR A 42 -2.35 7.64 -8.99
CA THR A 42 -3.33 6.87 -8.23
C THR A 42 -2.93 6.86 -6.77
N ARG A 43 -3.89 7.11 -5.88
CA ARG A 43 -3.68 7.09 -4.43
C ARG A 43 -4.55 6.06 -3.76
N PHE A 44 -3.92 5.19 -2.96
CA PHE A 44 -4.60 4.39 -1.96
C PHE A 44 -4.38 4.96 -0.57
N THR A 45 -5.43 5.02 0.21
CA THR A 45 -5.38 5.45 1.60
C THR A 45 -5.89 4.32 2.49
N ALA A 46 -5.06 3.89 3.43
CA ALA A 46 -5.40 2.86 4.39
C ALA A 46 -5.30 3.43 5.82
N PRO A 47 -6.38 4.06 6.32
CA PRO A 47 -6.35 4.78 7.60
C PRO A 47 -6.38 3.86 8.82
N GLU A 48 -6.66 2.59 8.65
CA GLU A 48 -6.83 1.60 9.72
C GLU A 48 -5.84 0.42 9.57
N PHE A 49 -4.66 0.70 9.03
CA PHE A 49 -3.64 -0.33 8.90
C PHE A 49 -3.18 -0.80 10.28
N THR A 50 -3.04 -2.11 10.44
CA THR A 50 -2.67 -2.74 11.70
C THR A 50 -1.59 -3.78 11.51
N SER A 51 -0.60 -3.78 12.41
CA SER A 51 0.38 -4.84 12.57
C SER A 51 0.59 -5.12 14.06
N ILE A 52 1.55 -5.94 14.42
CA ILE A 52 1.94 -6.13 15.82
C ILE A 52 3.42 -5.86 16.04
N CYS A 53 3.76 -5.43 17.23
CA CYS A 53 5.13 -5.30 17.66
C CYS A 53 5.81 -6.67 17.70
N PRO A 54 6.97 -6.86 17.04
CA PRO A 54 7.63 -8.16 17.01
C PRO A 54 8.22 -8.56 18.37
N VAL A 55 8.35 -7.61 19.30
CA VAL A 55 8.92 -7.85 20.64
C VAL A 55 7.84 -8.09 21.68
N THR A 56 6.79 -7.26 21.71
CA THR A 56 5.77 -7.28 22.76
C THR A 56 4.45 -7.94 22.35
N GLY A 57 4.23 -8.13 21.05
CA GLY A 57 2.95 -8.60 20.51
C GLY A 57 1.82 -7.59 20.62
N GLN A 58 2.08 -6.36 21.04
CA GLN A 58 1.08 -5.30 21.10
C GLN A 58 0.66 -4.86 19.70
N PRO A 59 -0.61 -4.50 19.47
CA PRO A 59 -1.05 -3.98 18.20
C PRO A 59 -0.46 -2.60 17.90
N ASP A 60 -0.05 -2.42 16.66
CA ASP A 60 0.42 -1.16 16.10
C ASP A 60 -0.55 -0.71 15.01
N PHE A 61 -0.79 0.59 14.93
CA PHE A 61 -1.74 1.19 14.01
C PHE A 61 -1.05 2.26 13.15
N ALA A 62 -1.44 2.36 11.89
CA ALA A 62 -0.93 3.38 10.99
C ALA A 62 -1.99 3.87 10.01
N HIS A 63 -1.81 5.09 9.55
CA HIS A 63 -2.45 5.62 8.37
C HIS A 63 -1.45 5.55 7.23
N LEU A 64 -1.68 4.67 6.26
CA LEU A 64 -0.83 4.56 5.08
C LEU A 64 -1.41 5.37 3.92
N VAL A 65 -0.57 6.11 3.24
CA VAL A 65 -0.88 6.75 1.96
C VAL A 65 0.10 6.22 0.92
N ILE A 66 -0.44 5.57 -0.13
CA ILE A 66 0.33 4.97 -1.20
C ILE A 66 -0.01 5.69 -2.49
N ASP A 67 0.95 6.42 -3.03
CA ASP A 67 0.85 7.13 -4.30
C ASP A 67 1.67 6.43 -5.35
N TYR A 68 1.12 6.24 -6.55
CA TYR A 68 1.92 5.76 -7.67
C TYR A 68 1.45 6.34 -9.01
N ALA A 69 2.41 6.58 -9.89
CA ALA A 69 2.16 6.86 -11.29
C ALA A 69 2.30 5.54 -12.05
N PRO A 70 1.21 4.95 -12.56
CA PRO A 70 1.28 3.66 -13.21
C PRO A 70 2.03 3.72 -14.54
N GLY A 71 2.72 2.64 -14.87
CA GLY A 71 3.17 2.34 -16.22
C GLY A 71 2.11 1.49 -16.94
N ASP A 72 2.48 0.28 -17.34
CA ASP A 72 1.59 -0.65 -18.04
C ASP A 72 0.56 -1.34 -17.14
N TRP A 73 0.75 -1.28 -15.81
CA TRP A 73 -0.03 -2.05 -14.86
C TRP A 73 -0.62 -1.20 -13.73
N LEU A 74 -1.82 -1.59 -13.31
CA LEU A 74 -2.48 -1.09 -12.09
C LEU A 74 -2.49 -2.18 -11.02
N VAL A 75 -2.48 -1.76 -9.76
CA VAL A 75 -2.75 -2.67 -8.63
C VAL A 75 -4.21 -3.08 -8.62
N GLU A 76 -4.49 -4.37 -8.49
CA GLU A 76 -5.85 -4.84 -8.26
C GLU A 76 -6.23 -4.56 -6.79
N SER A 77 -7.28 -3.80 -6.58
CA SER A 77 -7.58 -3.19 -5.28
C SER A 77 -8.05 -4.18 -4.20
N LYS A 78 -8.75 -5.25 -4.58
CA LYS A 78 -9.16 -6.30 -3.62
C LYS A 78 -7.95 -7.09 -3.12
N SER A 79 -7.01 -7.40 -4.00
CA SER A 79 -5.78 -8.09 -3.61
C SER A 79 -4.91 -7.22 -2.71
N LEU A 80 -4.88 -5.90 -2.95
CA LEU A 80 -4.21 -4.96 -2.06
C LEU A 80 -4.86 -4.94 -0.67
N LYS A 81 -6.18 -4.89 -0.61
CA LYS A 81 -6.92 -4.98 0.66
C LYS A 81 -6.55 -6.24 1.44
N LEU A 82 -6.49 -7.38 0.77
CA LEU A 82 -6.12 -8.65 1.40
C LEU A 82 -4.65 -8.67 1.85
N LEU A 83 -3.75 -8.12 1.04
CA LEU A 83 -2.35 -7.95 1.43
C LEU A 83 -2.23 -7.09 2.71
N LEU A 84 -2.85 -5.91 2.73
CA LEU A 84 -2.79 -5.03 3.91
C LEU A 84 -3.39 -5.69 5.16
N SER A 85 -4.49 -6.42 5.00
CA SER A 85 -5.12 -7.18 6.10
C SER A 85 -4.23 -8.30 6.64
N SER A 86 -3.33 -8.85 5.82
CA SER A 86 -2.44 -9.95 6.21
C SER A 86 -1.39 -9.56 7.24
N TYR A 87 -1.11 -8.26 7.39
CA TYR A 87 -0.17 -7.75 8.40
C TYR A 87 -0.75 -7.71 9.81
N ARG A 88 -2.06 -7.87 9.97
CA ARG A 88 -2.76 -7.72 11.26
C ARG A 88 -2.09 -8.48 12.41
N ASN A 89 -1.64 -9.70 12.18
CA ASN A 89 -0.99 -10.55 13.18
C ASN A 89 0.49 -10.77 12.85
N HIS A 90 1.07 -9.93 11.99
CA HIS A 90 2.46 -10.04 11.58
C HIS A 90 3.33 -9.07 12.37
N GLY A 91 4.33 -9.63 13.07
CA GLY A 91 5.29 -8.85 13.85
C GLY A 91 6.37 -8.24 12.96
N ALA A 92 6.36 -6.92 12.86
CA ALA A 92 7.35 -6.16 12.10
C ALA A 92 7.57 -4.78 12.70
N PHE A 93 8.77 -4.23 12.58
CA PHE A 93 9.00 -2.82 12.87
C PHE A 93 8.24 -1.92 11.89
N HIS A 94 7.89 -0.72 12.32
CA HIS A 94 7.13 0.24 11.53
C HIS A 94 7.78 0.54 10.19
N GLU A 95 9.10 0.73 10.20
CA GLU A 95 9.92 1.00 9.03
C GLU A 95 9.90 -0.18 8.04
N ASP A 96 10.13 -1.37 8.55
CA ASP A 96 10.16 -2.59 7.73
C ASP A 96 8.80 -2.87 7.11
N CYS A 97 7.74 -2.80 7.91
CA CYS A 97 6.37 -3.01 7.47
C CYS A 97 5.97 -2.03 6.36
N THR A 98 6.27 -0.75 6.56
CA THR A 98 5.97 0.31 5.57
C THR A 98 6.70 0.06 4.25
N LEU A 99 7.99 -0.23 4.32
CA LEU A 99 8.80 -0.47 3.12
C LEU A 99 8.43 -1.78 2.41
N ASP A 100 8.08 -2.83 3.15
CA ASP A 100 7.68 -4.11 2.56
C ASP A 100 6.42 -3.95 1.72
N VAL A 101 5.40 -3.26 2.22
CA VAL A 101 4.19 -2.93 1.46
C VAL A 101 4.53 -2.21 0.16
N ALA A 102 5.34 -1.16 0.22
CA ALA A 102 5.71 -0.36 -0.95
C ALA A 102 6.52 -1.16 -1.97
N LYS A 103 7.49 -1.94 -1.52
CA LYS A 103 8.35 -2.74 -2.40
C LYS A 103 7.60 -3.89 -3.07
N ARG A 104 6.64 -4.51 -2.39
CA ARG A 104 5.78 -5.54 -2.99
C ARG A 104 4.94 -4.94 -4.14
N ILE A 105 4.38 -3.76 -3.94
CA ILE A 105 3.64 -3.06 -4.98
C ILE A 105 4.57 -2.68 -6.14
N ALA A 106 5.68 -2.00 -5.85
CA ALA A 106 6.62 -1.54 -6.87
C ALA A 106 7.18 -2.70 -7.70
N GLY A 107 7.52 -3.83 -7.07
CA GLY A 107 8.02 -5.01 -7.75
C GLY A 107 7.00 -5.71 -8.65
N LEU A 108 5.70 -5.60 -8.31
CA LEU A 108 4.64 -6.21 -9.12
C LEU A 108 4.26 -5.39 -10.34
N ILE A 109 4.04 -4.08 -10.15
CA ILE A 109 3.47 -3.22 -11.21
C ILE A 109 4.50 -2.41 -11.98
N GLU A 110 5.76 -2.37 -11.51
CA GLU A 110 6.86 -1.61 -12.12
C GLU A 110 6.42 -0.19 -12.51
N PRO A 111 5.96 0.63 -11.52
CA PRO A 111 5.36 1.92 -11.81
C PRO A 111 6.42 2.92 -12.30
N THR A 112 5.99 3.94 -13.02
CA THR A 112 6.86 5.09 -13.35
C THR A 112 7.41 5.75 -12.09
N TRP A 113 6.60 5.81 -11.05
CA TRP A 113 6.98 6.33 -9.74
C TRP A 113 6.03 5.79 -8.67
N LEU A 114 6.55 5.57 -7.47
CA LEU A 114 5.78 5.19 -6.30
C LEU A 114 6.34 5.86 -5.05
N ARG A 115 5.45 6.30 -4.18
CA ARG A 115 5.75 6.78 -2.83
C ARG A 115 4.81 6.13 -1.82
N ILE A 116 5.32 5.81 -0.64
CA ILE A 116 4.52 5.49 0.53
C ILE A 116 4.83 6.47 1.65
N ALA A 117 3.79 6.86 2.39
CA ALA A 117 3.88 7.57 3.65
C ALA A 117 3.14 6.74 4.70
N GLY A 118 3.85 6.28 5.71
CA GLY A 118 3.30 5.55 6.85
C GLY A 118 3.31 6.44 8.08
N TYR A 119 2.12 6.82 8.54
CA TYR A 119 1.93 7.63 9.75
C TYR A 119 1.50 6.72 10.88
N TRP A 120 2.46 6.33 11.71
CA TRP A 120 2.23 5.40 12.79
C TRP A 120 1.81 6.10 14.07
N TYR A 121 0.81 5.53 14.75
CA TYR A 121 0.38 6.02 16.04
C TYR A 121 1.47 5.81 17.10
N PRO A 122 1.52 6.68 18.14
CA PRO A 122 2.62 6.66 19.08
C PRO A 122 2.70 5.38 19.92
N ARG A 123 3.94 4.98 20.18
CA ARG A 123 4.31 3.99 21.19
C ARG A 123 5.22 4.67 22.20
N GLY A 124 4.89 4.52 23.49
CA GLY A 124 5.59 5.29 24.53
C GLY A 124 5.50 6.81 24.34
N GLY A 125 4.43 7.29 23.71
CA GLY A 125 4.22 8.70 23.40
C GLY A 125 4.98 9.23 22.16
N ILE A 126 5.71 8.38 21.43
CA ILE A 126 6.50 8.77 20.26
C ILE A 126 5.83 8.25 18.99
N PRO A 127 5.27 9.13 18.12
CA PRO A 127 4.83 8.76 16.78
C PRO A 127 6.04 8.59 15.85
N ILE A 128 5.90 7.70 14.86
CA ILE A 128 6.93 7.47 13.85
C ILE A 128 6.28 7.63 12.48
N ASP A 129 6.81 8.53 11.67
CA ASP A 129 6.43 8.67 10.27
C ASP A 129 7.52 8.09 9.38
N VAL A 130 7.14 7.23 8.46
CA VAL A 130 8.06 6.54 7.56
C VAL A 130 7.72 6.90 6.12
N PHE A 131 8.71 7.38 5.38
CA PHE A 131 8.55 7.79 3.99
C PHE A 131 9.55 7.05 3.10
N TRP A 132 9.07 6.57 1.97
CA TRP A 132 9.92 5.97 0.95
C TRP A 132 9.35 6.23 -0.45
N GLN A 133 10.21 6.36 -1.43
CA GLN A 133 9.83 6.49 -2.84
C GLN A 133 10.84 5.81 -3.76
N THR A 134 10.41 5.45 -4.96
CA THR A 134 11.24 4.76 -5.95
C THR A 134 12.32 5.65 -6.58
N GLY A 135 12.15 6.96 -6.51
CA GLY A 135 13.04 7.95 -7.11
C GLY A 135 12.44 9.35 -7.05
N PRO A 136 13.01 10.32 -7.75
CA PRO A 136 12.44 11.66 -7.81
C PRO A 136 11.06 11.65 -8.46
N VAL A 137 10.22 12.61 -8.08
CA VAL A 137 8.91 12.79 -8.71
C VAL A 137 9.11 13.10 -10.20
N PRO A 138 8.43 12.39 -11.11
CA PRO A 138 8.51 12.68 -12.54
C PRO A 138 8.10 14.11 -12.86
N ASP A 139 8.81 14.72 -13.81
CA ASP A 139 8.43 16.05 -14.31
C ASP A 139 7.01 16.07 -14.84
N GLY A 140 6.23 17.06 -14.41
CA GLY A 140 4.84 17.22 -14.82
C GLY A 140 3.82 16.37 -14.05
N LEU A 141 4.26 15.49 -13.15
CA LEU A 141 3.35 14.75 -12.28
C LEU A 141 2.88 15.66 -11.12
N TRP A 142 1.57 15.85 -11.04
CA TRP A 142 0.98 16.50 -9.87
C TRP A 142 0.78 15.47 -8.76
N VAL A 143 1.42 15.72 -7.61
CA VAL A 143 1.32 14.90 -6.41
C VAL A 143 0.65 15.73 -5.31
N PRO A 144 -0.63 15.49 -5.00
CA PRO A 144 -1.31 16.18 -3.92
C PRO A 144 -0.66 15.92 -2.56
N ASP A 145 -0.83 16.85 -1.62
CA ASP A 145 -0.47 16.61 -0.22
C ASP A 145 -1.14 15.32 0.29
N THR A 146 -0.49 14.61 1.20
CA THR A 146 -1.05 13.38 1.80
C THR A 146 -2.30 13.67 2.63
N GLY A 147 -2.46 14.91 3.11
CA GLY A 147 -3.62 15.33 3.89
C GLY A 147 -3.64 14.77 5.32
N VAL A 148 -2.60 14.06 5.74
CA VAL A 148 -2.49 13.52 7.08
C VAL A 148 -1.76 14.53 7.96
N PRO A 149 -2.42 15.10 8.99
CA PRO A 149 -1.77 16.05 9.88
C PRO A 149 -0.73 15.35 10.76
N PRO A 150 0.31 16.09 11.21
CA PRO A 150 1.22 15.58 12.22
C PRO A 150 0.45 15.17 13.49
N TYR A 151 0.88 14.08 14.12
CA TYR A 151 0.27 13.68 15.38
C TYR A 151 0.56 14.71 16.47
N ARG A 152 -0.49 15.18 17.13
CA ARG A 152 -0.40 16.22 18.16
C ARG A 152 -0.92 15.77 19.53
N GLY A 153 -1.23 14.50 19.72
CA GLY A 153 -1.83 13.99 20.94
C GLY A 153 -3.26 14.49 21.11
N ARG A 154 -3.58 14.92 22.31
CA ARG A 154 -4.93 15.40 22.69
C ARG A 154 -5.24 16.82 22.22
N GLY A 155 -4.40 17.40 21.54
CA GLY A 155 -4.62 18.81 21.15
C GLY A 155 -4.73 19.12 19.78
#